data_ea4e9edf3144d44e3c2a2455d41c02a0
#
_entry.id   ea4e9edf3144d44e3c2a2455d41c02a0
#
_cell.length_a   1.000
_cell.length_b   1.000
_cell.length_c   1.000
_cell.angle_alpha   90.00
_cell.angle_beta   90.00
_cell.angle_gamma   90.00
#
_symmetry.space_group_name_H-M   'P 1'
#
loop_
_entity.id
_entity.type
_entity.pdbx_description
1 polymer ?
#
loop_
_entity_poly.entity_id
_entity_poly.type
_entity_poly.pdbx_seq_one_letter_code
_entity_poly.pdbx_strand_id
1 'polypeptide(L)'
;SLFLTGISTDIFGLKWTMLIGKLIYMIYIIANIKPEPYIMYIAAALVGLVAPPLWTAQAHYTGCLARDYAHHKNKRADNMVSLFFGIFFAFFGTSGIWGNLISYYILNQQNNPQVNNCGVYFNPLAKVGTESTPDVTNLTVNA
;
A
#
# COMPACT_ATOMS: atom_id res chain seq x y z
N SER A 1 -11.35 13.81 10.27
CA SER A 1 -10.70 13.75 8.95
C SER A 1 -11.21 14.82 7.99
N LEU A 2 -12.52 15.13 7.95
CA LEU A 2 -13.10 16.15 7.06
C LEU A 2 -12.50 17.55 7.27
N PHE A 3 -12.25 17.95 8.51
CA PHE A 3 -11.60 19.24 8.82
C PHE A 3 -10.17 19.32 8.28
N LEU A 4 -9.38 18.25 8.42
CA LEU A 4 -8.01 18.23 7.91
C LEU A 4 -7.97 18.36 6.39
N THR A 5 -8.91 17.72 5.71
CA THR A 5 -9.01 17.73 4.24
C THR A 5 -9.35 19.13 3.72
N GLY A 6 -10.35 19.79 4.32
CA GLY A 6 -10.72 21.17 3.95
C GLY A 6 -9.57 22.14 4.15
N ILE A 7 -8.99 22.16 5.34
CA ILE A 7 -7.87 23.05 5.68
C ILE A 7 -6.65 22.83 4.77
N SER A 8 -6.30 21.56 4.47
CA SER A 8 -5.18 21.25 3.59
C SER A 8 -5.36 21.75 2.16
N THR A 9 -6.57 21.62 1.61
CA THR A 9 -6.87 22.06 0.24
C THR A 9 -6.98 23.56 0.12
N ASP A 10 -7.45 24.25 1.17
CA ASP A 10 -7.61 25.70 1.17
C ASP A 10 -6.27 26.44 1.39
N ILE A 11 -5.40 25.91 2.27
CA ILE A 11 -4.12 26.55 2.61
C ILE A 11 -3.03 26.22 1.59
N PHE A 12 -2.87 24.96 1.22
CA PHE A 12 -1.78 24.51 0.35
C PHE A 12 -2.16 24.42 -1.13
N GLY A 13 -3.45 24.47 -1.44
CA GLY A 13 -3.92 24.21 -2.79
C GLY A 13 -3.82 22.73 -3.18
N LEU A 14 -4.59 22.36 -4.18
CA LEU A 14 -4.76 20.96 -4.61
C LEU A 14 -3.44 20.27 -5.02
N LYS A 15 -2.59 21.01 -5.75
CA LYS A 15 -1.32 20.50 -6.29
C LYS A 15 -0.30 20.19 -5.19
N TRP A 16 -0.15 21.10 -4.24
CA TRP A 16 0.80 20.95 -3.13
C TRP A 16 0.38 19.87 -2.15
N THR A 17 -0.92 19.75 -1.86
CA THR A 17 -1.46 18.65 -1.04
C THR A 17 -1.15 17.30 -1.64
N MET A 18 -1.31 17.14 -2.97
CA MET A 18 -0.98 15.91 -3.67
C MET A 18 0.53 15.62 -3.67
N LEU A 19 1.36 16.64 -3.82
CA LEU A 19 2.82 16.48 -3.84
C LEU A 19 3.36 16.06 -2.48
N ILE A 20 2.95 16.75 -1.41
CA ILE A 20 3.35 16.43 -0.03
C ILE A 20 2.86 15.03 0.34
N GLY A 21 1.61 14.70 -0.03
CA GLY A 21 1.05 13.38 0.20
C GLY A 21 1.89 12.26 -0.42
N LYS A 22 2.27 12.41 -1.68
CA LYS A 22 3.11 11.43 -2.39
C LYS A 22 4.51 11.31 -1.78
N LEU A 23 5.11 12.41 -1.34
CA LEU A 23 6.41 12.38 -0.66
C LEU A 23 6.36 11.60 0.66
N ILE A 24 5.31 11.78 1.46
CA ILE A 24 5.13 11.05 2.72
C ILE A 24 4.92 9.55 2.45
N TYR A 25 4.16 9.19 1.42
CA TYR A 25 4.03 7.78 1.00
C TYR A 25 5.36 7.18 0.56
N MET A 26 6.19 7.95 -0.17
CA MET A 26 7.52 7.51 -0.58
C MET A 26 8.43 7.25 0.63
N ILE A 27 8.41 8.15 1.63
CA ILE A 27 9.15 7.98 2.88
C ILE A 27 8.69 6.72 3.62
N TYR A 28 7.39 6.47 3.67
CA TYR A 28 6.84 5.25 4.27
C TYR A 28 7.33 3.97 3.57
N ILE A 29 7.37 3.95 2.24
CA ILE A 29 7.88 2.81 1.48
C ILE A 29 9.37 2.58 1.78
N ILE A 30 10.18 3.65 1.85
CA ILE A 30 11.60 3.56 2.19
C ILE A 30 11.79 3.04 3.62
N ALA A 31 10.97 3.47 4.57
CA ALA A 31 11.01 3.00 5.96
C ALA A 31 10.75 1.49 6.08
N ASN A 32 10.01 0.90 5.15
CA ASN A 32 9.76 -0.55 5.11
C ASN A 32 10.98 -1.38 4.65
N ILE A 33 12.03 -0.76 4.09
CA ILE A 33 13.26 -1.48 3.69
C ILE A 33 14.05 -1.94 4.93
N LYS A 34 14.04 -1.14 6.01
CA LYS A 34 14.59 -1.53 7.32
C LYS A 34 13.48 -1.41 8.38
N PRO A 35 12.73 -2.47 8.64
CA PRO A 35 11.58 -2.42 9.55
C PRO A 35 12.04 -2.32 11.01
N GLU A 36 12.31 -1.10 11.47
CA GLU A 36 12.47 -0.82 12.89
C GLU A 36 11.13 -0.39 13.50
N PRO A 37 10.70 -0.96 14.64
CA PRO A 37 9.37 -0.74 15.19
C PRO A 37 9.07 0.73 15.41
N TYR A 38 10.00 1.51 15.93
CA TYR A 38 9.79 2.93 16.19
C TYR A 38 9.57 3.76 14.92
N ILE A 39 10.37 3.50 13.88
CA ILE A 39 10.27 4.21 12.58
C ILE A 39 8.96 3.84 11.90
N MET A 40 8.55 2.58 11.97
CA MET A 40 7.30 2.11 11.38
C MET A 40 6.06 2.75 12.02
N TYR A 41 6.04 2.89 13.36
CA TYR A 41 4.90 3.54 14.04
C TYR A 41 4.76 5.01 13.64
N ILE A 42 5.86 5.75 13.59
CA ILE A 42 5.85 7.17 13.19
C ILE A 42 5.43 7.30 11.72
N ALA A 43 5.99 6.50 10.84
CA ALA A 43 5.68 6.53 9.42
C ALA A 43 4.23 6.13 9.14
N ALA A 44 3.68 5.13 9.83
CA ALA A 44 2.28 4.74 9.73
C ALA A 44 1.32 5.84 10.21
N ALA A 45 1.65 6.51 11.31
CA ALA A 45 0.87 7.64 11.82
C ALA A 45 0.83 8.80 10.81
N LEU A 46 1.97 9.15 10.21
CA LEU A 46 2.06 10.19 9.18
C LEU A 46 1.23 9.83 7.94
N VAL A 47 1.32 8.60 7.44
CA VAL A 47 0.51 8.15 6.31
C VAL A 47 -0.97 8.19 6.65
N GLY A 48 -1.36 7.76 7.85
CA GLY A 48 -2.75 7.80 8.30
C GLY A 48 -3.35 9.22 8.33
N LEU A 49 -2.55 10.23 8.66
CA LEU A 49 -2.96 11.63 8.65
C LEU A 49 -3.08 12.21 7.23
N VAL A 50 -2.18 11.80 6.33
CA VAL A 50 -2.06 12.38 4.98
C VAL A 50 -2.89 11.65 3.93
N ALA A 51 -3.23 10.38 4.17
CA ALA A 51 -4.02 9.58 3.23
C ALA A 51 -5.40 10.21 2.90
N PRO A 52 -6.24 10.63 3.87
CA PRO A 52 -7.54 11.21 3.54
C PRO A 52 -7.46 12.47 2.65
N PRO A 53 -6.64 13.50 2.99
CA PRO A 53 -6.52 14.67 2.13
C PRO A 53 -5.94 14.36 0.75
N LEU A 54 -5.02 13.40 0.64
CA LEU A 54 -4.46 12.99 -0.64
C LEU A 54 -5.52 12.38 -1.57
N TRP A 55 -6.32 11.43 -1.07
CA TRP A 55 -7.37 10.78 -1.86
C TRP A 55 -8.49 11.74 -2.24
N THR A 56 -8.86 12.66 -1.34
CA THR A 56 -9.86 13.68 -1.65
C THR A 56 -9.36 14.68 -2.68
N ALA A 57 -8.12 15.13 -2.57
CA ALA A 57 -7.50 16.02 -3.56
C ALA A 57 -7.40 15.35 -4.93
N GLN A 58 -7.05 14.06 -4.98
CA GLN A 58 -7.00 13.28 -6.21
C GLN A 58 -8.39 13.16 -6.86
N ALA A 59 -9.42 12.85 -6.09
CA ALA A 59 -10.78 12.75 -6.57
C ALA A 59 -11.29 14.09 -7.10
N HIS A 60 -11.05 15.18 -6.37
CA HIS A 60 -11.45 16.52 -6.77
C HIS A 60 -10.74 16.94 -8.07
N TYR A 61 -9.43 16.73 -8.17
CA TYR A 61 -8.67 17.05 -9.37
C TYR A 61 -9.17 16.29 -10.60
N THR A 62 -9.42 14.99 -10.46
CA THR A 62 -9.97 14.15 -11.53
C THR A 62 -11.36 14.61 -11.95
N GLY A 63 -12.20 14.99 -11.00
CA GLY A 63 -13.54 15.52 -11.25
C GLY A 63 -13.52 16.86 -12.01
N CYS A 64 -12.64 17.79 -11.62
CA CYS A 64 -12.49 19.07 -12.33
C CYS A 64 -12.00 18.85 -13.77
N LEU A 65 -10.98 18.02 -13.95
CA LEU A 65 -10.43 17.72 -15.27
C LEU A 65 -11.49 17.09 -16.21
N ALA A 66 -12.31 16.18 -15.67
CA ALA A 66 -13.37 15.53 -16.43
C ALA A 66 -14.47 16.52 -16.85
N ARG A 67 -14.81 17.49 -15.98
CA ARG A 67 -15.80 18.55 -16.30
C ARG A 67 -15.27 19.52 -17.35
N ASP A 68 -14.03 19.94 -17.23
CA ASP A 68 -13.38 20.81 -18.23
C ASP A 68 -13.34 20.12 -19.61
N TYR A 69 -12.99 18.85 -19.63
CA TYR A 69 -13.01 18.05 -20.86
C TYR A 69 -14.42 17.92 -21.44
N ALA A 70 -15.43 17.71 -20.59
CA ALA A 70 -16.82 17.63 -21.03
C ALA A 70 -17.30 18.94 -21.64
N HIS A 71 -16.92 20.07 -21.06
CA HIS A 71 -17.25 21.40 -21.59
C HIS A 71 -16.63 21.63 -22.97
N HIS A 72 -15.35 21.30 -23.15
CA HIS A 72 -14.69 21.45 -24.46
C HIS A 72 -15.24 20.53 -25.56
N LYS A 73 -15.80 19.39 -25.19
CA LYS A 73 -16.34 18.38 -26.13
C LYS A 73 -17.85 18.41 -26.27
N ASN A 74 -18.55 19.38 -25.64
CA ASN A 74 -20.03 19.45 -25.60
C ASN A 74 -20.68 18.11 -25.17
N LYS A 75 -20.09 17.41 -24.20
CA LYS A 75 -20.59 16.16 -23.66
C LYS A 75 -21.19 16.37 -22.27
N ARG A 76 -22.06 15.45 -21.83
CA ARG A 76 -22.60 15.49 -20.47
C ARG A 76 -21.48 15.27 -19.45
N ALA A 77 -21.36 16.19 -18.48
CA ALA A 77 -20.31 16.17 -17.47
C ALA A 77 -20.31 14.87 -16.66
N ASP A 78 -21.48 14.34 -16.30
CA ASP A 78 -21.63 13.13 -15.49
C ASP A 78 -21.01 11.89 -16.15
N ASN A 79 -21.22 11.75 -17.46
CA ASN A 79 -20.67 10.63 -18.21
C ASN A 79 -19.14 10.71 -18.30
N MET A 80 -18.58 11.91 -18.41
CA MET A 80 -17.14 12.11 -18.48
C MET A 80 -16.47 11.90 -17.12
N VAL A 81 -17.11 12.36 -16.03
CA VAL A 81 -16.64 12.10 -14.68
C VAL A 81 -16.57 10.59 -14.42
N SER A 82 -17.64 9.85 -14.72
CA SER A 82 -17.67 8.39 -14.56
C SER A 82 -16.61 7.69 -15.41
N LEU A 83 -16.38 8.13 -16.64
CA LEU A 83 -15.35 7.57 -17.51
C LEU A 83 -13.94 7.80 -16.95
N PHE A 84 -13.61 9.01 -16.50
CA PHE A 84 -12.30 9.33 -15.95
C PHE A 84 -12.02 8.55 -14.66
N PHE A 85 -13.01 8.42 -13.77
CA PHE A 85 -12.87 7.57 -12.58
C PHE A 85 -12.75 6.10 -12.93
N GLY A 86 -13.49 5.62 -13.93
CA GLY A 86 -13.38 4.24 -14.42
C GLY A 86 -11.97 3.92 -14.93
N ILE A 87 -11.39 4.79 -15.74
CA ILE A 87 -10.01 4.65 -16.22
C ILE A 87 -9.02 4.69 -15.06
N PHE A 88 -9.18 5.64 -14.14
CA PHE A 88 -8.30 5.76 -12.98
C PHE A 88 -8.31 4.48 -12.13
N PHE A 89 -9.49 3.95 -11.79
CA PHE A 89 -9.59 2.74 -10.99
C PHE A 89 -9.15 1.48 -11.74
N ALA A 90 -9.29 1.43 -13.06
CA ALA A 90 -8.75 0.34 -13.86
C ALA A 90 -7.22 0.28 -13.77
N PHE A 91 -6.52 1.40 -13.94
CA PHE A 91 -5.07 1.48 -13.77
C PHE A 91 -4.64 1.20 -12.32
N PHE A 92 -5.38 1.74 -11.35
CA PHE A 92 -5.12 1.50 -9.94
C PHE A 92 -5.26 0.02 -9.57
N GLY A 93 -6.32 -0.66 -10.03
CA GLY A 93 -6.52 -2.09 -9.83
C GLY A 93 -5.43 -2.95 -10.49
N THR A 94 -4.99 -2.56 -11.68
CA THR A 94 -3.89 -3.25 -12.40
C THR A 94 -2.58 -3.21 -11.61
N SER A 95 -2.32 -2.13 -10.84
CA SER A 95 -1.11 -2.05 -10.00
C SER A 95 -1.05 -3.13 -8.92
N GLY A 96 -2.20 -3.52 -8.38
CA GLY A 96 -2.30 -4.65 -7.42
C GLY A 96 -1.92 -5.99 -8.05
N ILE A 97 -2.33 -6.23 -9.29
CA ILE A 97 -1.99 -7.47 -10.02
C ILE A 97 -0.47 -7.53 -10.24
N TRP A 98 0.13 -6.47 -10.73
CA TRP A 98 1.59 -6.39 -10.93
C TRP A 98 2.37 -6.51 -9.62
N GLY A 99 1.91 -5.86 -8.55
CA GLY A 99 2.53 -5.95 -7.22
C GLY A 99 2.54 -7.39 -6.69
N ASN A 100 1.42 -8.09 -6.78
CA ASN A 100 1.32 -9.49 -6.36
C ASN A 100 2.14 -10.42 -7.23
N LEU A 101 2.20 -10.19 -8.54
CA LEU A 101 2.98 -10.98 -9.47
C LEU A 101 4.47 -10.87 -9.19
N ILE A 102 4.99 -9.65 -8.99
CA ILE A 102 6.39 -9.39 -8.64
C ILE A 102 6.72 -10.05 -7.29
N SER A 103 5.85 -9.89 -6.30
CA SER A 103 6.01 -10.51 -4.98
C SER A 103 6.09 -12.03 -5.09
N TYR A 104 5.21 -12.63 -5.87
CA TYR A 104 5.23 -14.07 -6.12
C TYR A 104 6.56 -14.53 -6.74
N TYR A 105 7.05 -13.84 -7.77
CA TYR A 105 8.33 -14.20 -8.42
C TYR A 105 9.51 -14.08 -7.46
N ILE A 106 9.57 -13.02 -6.65
CA ILE A 106 10.65 -12.81 -5.69
C ILE A 106 10.63 -13.89 -4.59
N LEU A 107 9.46 -14.17 -4.02
CA LEU A 107 9.32 -15.16 -2.96
C LEU A 107 9.52 -16.60 -3.47
N ASN A 108 9.11 -16.88 -4.69
CA ASN A 108 9.26 -18.22 -5.28
C ASN A 108 10.73 -18.56 -5.62
N GLN A 109 11.59 -17.56 -5.81
CA GLN A 109 13.03 -17.80 -5.99
C GLN A 109 13.76 -18.17 -4.69
N GLN A 110 13.16 -17.88 -3.53
CA GLN A 110 13.67 -18.32 -2.25
C GLN A 110 13.17 -19.75 -1.93
N ASN A 111 13.56 -20.72 -2.74
CA ASN A 111 13.33 -22.15 -2.50
C ASN A 111 14.22 -22.66 -1.36
N ASN A 112 14.16 -22.05 -0.20
CA ASN A 112 14.54 -22.71 1.04
C ASN A 112 13.27 -23.33 1.62
N PRO A 113 13.26 -24.65 1.94
CA PRO A 113 12.18 -25.23 2.70
C PRO A 113 12.18 -24.58 4.10
N GLN A 114 11.48 -23.49 4.20
CA GLN A 114 11.16 -22.88 5.50
C GLN A 114 10.28 -23.91 6.20
N VAL A 115 10.80 -24.52 7.24
CA VAL A 115 9.99 -25.30 8.17
C VAL A 115 8.94 -24.35 8.70
N ASN A 116 7.74 -24.45 8.18
CA ASN A 116 6.61 -23.65 8.61
C ASN A 116 6.18 -24.10 9.99
N ASN A 117 6.78 -23.54 11.02
CA ASN A 117 6.29 -23.66 12.39
C ASN A 117 5.04 -22.78 12.54
N CYS A 118 3.96 -23.20 11.87
CA CYS A 118 2.66 -22.56 11.96
C CYS A 118 1.75 -23.33 12.92
N GLY A 119 0.85 -22.62 13.60
CA GLY A 119 -0.17 -23.23 14.48
C GLY A 119 0.29 -23.39 15.92
N VAL A 120 -0.08 -24.50 16.56
CA VAL A 120 0.15 -24.75 18.00
C VAL A 120 1.64 -24.77 18.37
N TYR A 121 2.50 -25.07 17.41
CA TYR A 121 3.97 -25.14 17.60
C TYR A 121 4.70 -23.84 17.18
N PHE A 122 3.96 -22.74 16.97
CA PHE A 122 4.57 -21.46 16.62
C PHE A 122 5.41 -20.91 17.78
N ASN A 123 6.71 -20.79 17.56
CA ASN A 123 7.61 -20.15 18.52
C ASN A 123 7.94 -18.73 18.07
N PRO A 124 7.40 -17.68 18.71
CA PRO A 124 7.64 -16.29 18.31
C PRO A 124 9.08 -15.82 18.54
N LEU A 125 9.87 -16.57 19.30
CA LEU A 125 11.28 -16.25 19.59
C LEU A 125 12.26 -16.99 18.68
N ALA A 126 11.82 -17.91 17.85
CA ALA A 126 12.66 -18.57 16.87
C ALA A 126 13.10 -17.56 15.81
N LYS A 127 14.38 -17.20 15.81
CA LYS A 127 14.98 -16.37 14.74
C LYS A 127 14.87 -17.14 13.44
N VAL A 128 14.16 -16.54 12.48
CA VAL A 128 14.09 -17.04 11.11
C VAL A 128 15.54 -17.12 10.58
N GLY A 129 16.08 -18.33 10.47
CA GLY A 129 17.33 -18.57 9.78
C GLY A 129 18.45 -19.31 10.54
N THR A 130 18.27 -19.78 11.78
CA THR A 130 19.37 -20.40 12.53
C THR A 130 19.04 -21.69 13.27
N GLU A 131 17.94 -22.34 13.00
CA GLU A 131 17.68 -23.63 13.62
C GLU A 131 17.79 -24.78 12.64
N SER A 132 18.95 -25.47 12.76
CA SER A 132 19.16 -26.83 12.25
C SER A 132 17.97 -27.71 12.61
N THR A 133 17.46 -28.42 11.61
CA THR A 133 16.47 -29.47 11.74
C THR A 133 16.62 -30.26 13.03
N PRO A 134 15.56 -30.37 13.87
CA PRO A 134 15.57 -31.39 14.92
C PRO A 134 15.61 -32.75 14.21
N ASP A 135 16.61 -33.51 14.54
CA ASP A 135 16.87 -34.85 14.05
C ASP A 135 15.69 -35.76 14.45
N VAL A 136 14.86 -36.08 13.46
CA VAL A 136 13.64 -36.89 13.62
C VAL A 136 14.00 -38.38 13.75
N THR A 137 15.30 -38.72 13.79
CA THR A 137 15.77 -40.10 13.81
C THR A 137 15.70 -40.79 15.19
N ASN A 138 15.33 -40.10 16.26
CA ASN A 138 15.30 -40.68 17.62
C ASN A 138 13.91 -40.97 18.19
N LEU A 139 12.89 -41.04 17.35
CA LEU A 139 11.62 -41.67 17.73
C LEU A 139 11.65 -43.16 17.41
N THR A 140 12.65 -43.90 17.97
CA THR A 140 12.52 -45.32 18.11
C THR A 140 11.48 -45.64 19.18
N VAL A 141 10.39 -46.14 18.72
CA VAL A 141 9.37 -46.89 19.40
C VAL A 141 10.01 -47.86 20.38
N ASN A 142 9.90 -47.59 21.71
CA ASN A 142 9.99 -48.65 22.69
C ASN A 142 8.56 -49.14 22.91
N ALA A 143 8.28 -50.32 22.33
CA ALA A 143 7.14 -51.16 22.62
C ALA A 143 7.29 -51.79 24.01
#